data_1087597993d7ab7fbb7317eeffc2ea88
#
_entry.id   1087597993d7ab7fbb7317eeffc2ea88
#
_cell.length_a   1.000
_cell.length_b   1.000
_cell.length_c   1.000
_cell.angle_alpha   90.00
_cell.angle_beta   90.00
_cell.angle_gamma   90.00
#
_symmetry.space_group_name_H-M   'P 1'
#
loop_
_entity.id
_entity.type
_entity.pdbx_description
1 polymer ?
#
loop_
_entity_poly.entity_id
_entity_poly.type
_entity_poly.pdbx_seq_one_letter_code
_entity_poly.pdbx_strand_id
1 'polypeptide(L)'
;AVDRGGEYKQLAIDPAWSNLPADEKAENNDPAFINEVVRPINAQNGDLLPVSAFKGYEDGTWPQGTAAYEKRGVGAFVPVWTAENCIQCNKCAFVCPHACIRPFVLDEAEAAGLNAPMIDMKAPAAMKGMKFRMQVGVMDCLSCGNCVDVCPGNPKAGGPALKMVPLETQLDEAANWEYCVKNVKSKQALVDIKQSPRSEEHTSELQSPGSI
;
A
#
# COMPACT_ATOMS: atom_id res chain seq x y z
N ALA A 1 -16.72 11.02 29.81
CA ALA A 1 -17.70 10.94 28.71
C ALA A 1 -19.10 11.36 29.18
N VAL A 2 -19.54 10.89 30.34
CA VAL A 2 -20.89 11.20 30.87
C VAL A 2 -21.04 12.71 31.18
N ASP A 3 -20.01 13.32 31.77
CA ASP A 3 -20.02 14.76 32.15
C ASP A 3 -20.07 15.70 30.94
N ARG A 4 -19.71 15.22 29.75
CA ARG A 4 -19.76 15.99 28.48
C ARG A 4 -20.89 15.57 27.56
N GLY A 5 -21.76 14.67 27.98
CA GLY A 5 -22.84 14.14 27.14
C GLY A 5 -23.87 15.19 26.68
N GLY A 6 -23.91 16.36 27.33
CA GLY A 6 -24.75 17.48 26.93
C GLY A 6 -24.04 18.60 26.16
N GLU A 7 -22.72 18.45 25.95
CA GLU A 7 -21.97 19.44 25.18
C GLU A 7 -22.15 19.18 23.68
N TYR A 8 -22.56 20.19 22.94
CA TYR A 8 -22.65 20.12 21.48
C TYR A 8 -21.99 21.35 20.85
N LYS A 9 -21.47 21.17 19.65
CA LYS A 9 -20.95 22.24 18.83
C LYS A 9 -21.88 22.46 17.65
N GLN A 10 -22.37 23.65 17.52
CA GLN A 10 -23.15 24.07 16.35
C GLN A 10 -22.17 24.39 15.21
N LEU A 11 -22.27 23.65 14.10
CA LEU A 11 -21.47 23.89 12.92
C LEU A 11 -22.29 24.69 11.90
N ALA A 12 -21.72 25.80 11.41
CA ALA A 12 -22.29 26.52 10.30
C ALA A 12 -21.99 25.71 9.01
N ILE A 13 -23.05 25.30 8.33
CA ILE A 13 -22.95 24.66 7.02
C ILE A 13 -22.91 25.76 5.96
N ASP A 14 -21.86 25.75 5.13
CA ASP A 14 -21.74 26.68 4.03
C ASP A 14 -22.85 26.40 3.00
N PRO A 15 -23.75 27.38 2.71
CA PRO A 15 -24.80 27.19 1.70
C PRO A 15 -24.25 26.83 0.31
N ALA A 16 -23.01 27.17 0.01
CA ALA A 16 -22.38 26.83 -1.25
C ALA A 16 -22.22 25.31 -1.45
N TRP A 17 -22.22 24.51 -0.39
CA TRP A 17 -22.10 23.04 -0.49
C TRP A 17 -23.28 22.40 -1.22
N SER A 18 -24.44 23.02 -1.22
CA SER A 18 -25.60 22.53 -2.00
C SER A 18 -25.42 22.70 -3.50
N ASN A 19 -24.48 23.55 -3.92
CA ASN A 19 -24.21 23.87 -5.32
C ASN A 19 -22.89 23.24 -5.83
N LEU A 20 -22.27 22.35 -5.04
CA LEU A 20 -21.10 21.63 -5.52
C LEU A 20 -21.46 20.80 -6.75
N PRO A 21 -20.63 20.83 -7.79
CA PRO A 21 -20.86 19.99 -8.96
C PRO A 21 -20.88 18.51 -8.51
N ALA A 22 -21.78 17.72 -9.11
CA ALA A 22 -21.73 16.29 -8.91
C ALA A 22 -20.38 15.77 -9.42
N ASP A 23 -19.79 14.83 -8.67
CA ASP A 23 -18.57 14.19 -9.11
C ASP A 23 -18.75 13.64 -10.52
N GLU A 24 -17.94 14.12 -11.47
CA GLU A 24 -17.91 13.55 -12.80
C GLU A 24 -17.49 12.10 -12.68
N LYS A 25 -18.34 11.19 -13.11
CA LYS A 25 -17.98 9.76 -13.21
C LYS A 25 -16.87 9.66 -14.25
N ALA A 26 -15.63 9.57 -13.78
CA ALA A 26 -14.51 9.28 -14.66
C ALA A 26 -14.83 7.99 -15.44
N GLU A 27 -14.74 8.02 -16.77
CA GLU A 27 -14.72 6.81 -17.56
C GLU A 27 -13.53 5.96 -17.10
N ASN A 28 -13.82 4.75 -16.64
CA ASN A 28 -12.78 3.84 -16.21
C ASN A 28 -12.87 2.54 -17.03
N ASN A 29 -11.69 2.03 -17.36
CA ASN A 29 -11.54 0.75 -18.06
C ASN A 29 -11.35 -0.41 -17.07
N ASP A 30 -11.93 -0.31 -15.88
CA ASP A 30 -11.86 -1.37 -14.89
C ASP A 30 -12.63 -2.62 -15.36
N PRO A 31 -12.27 -3.80 -14.90
CA PRO A 31 -12.97 -5.04 -15.24
C PRO A 31 -14.47 -4.96 -14.99
N ALA A 32 -15.25 -5.64 -15.82
CA ALA A 32 -16.71 -5.65 -15.74
C ALA A 32 -17.22 -5.98 -14.33
N PHE A 33 -16.63 -6.99 -13.68
CA PHE A 33 -16.99 -7.37 -12.31
C PHE A 33 -16.85 -6.20 -11.31
N ILE A 34 -15.81 -5.39 -11.46
CA ILE A 34 -15.62 -4.19 -10.60
C ILE A 34 -16.73 -3.17 -10.84
N ASN A 35 -17.02 -2.88 -12.10
CA ASN A 35 -17.99 -1.85 -12.46
C ASN A 35 -19.44 -2.28 -12.19
N GLU A 36 -19.76 -3.54 -12.46
CA GLU A 36 -21.12 -4.05 -12.44
C GLU A 36 -21.52 -4.64 -11.09
N VAL A 37 -20.57 -5.11 -10.28
CA VAL A 37 -20.84 -5.76 -8.99
C VAL A 37 -20.21 -5.00 -7.83
N VAL A 38 -18.89 -4.83 -7.83
CA VAL A 38 -18.18 -4.28 -6.65
C VAL A 38 -18.59 -2.84 -6.38
N ARG A 39 -18.60 -1.99 -7.39
CA ARG A 39 -18.96 -0.56 -7.24
C ARG A 39 -20.39 -0.32 -6.79
N PRO A 40 -21.42 -0.99 -7.38
CA PRO A 40 -22.77 -0.89 -6.86
C PRO A 40 -22.89 -1.32 -5.40
N ILE A 41 -22.23 -2.41 -4.98
CA ILE A 41 -22.25 -2.87 -3.59
C ILE A 41 -21.60 -1.82 -2.69
N ASN A 42 -20.45 -1.28 -3.04
CA ASN A 42 -19.74 -0.26 -2.27
C ASN A 42 -20.53 1.06 -2.19
N ALA A 43 -21.32 1.37 -3.21
CA ALA A 43 -22.24 2.50 -3.21
C ALA A 43 -23.56 2.22 -2.45
N GLN A 44 -23.65 1.10 -1.72
CA GLN A 44 -24.87 0.67 -0.99
C GLN A 44 -26.09 0.40 -1.88
N ASN A 45 -25.87 0.12 -3.15
CA ASN A 45 -26.88 -0.21 -4.14
C ASN A 45 -26.93 -1.72 -4.47
N GLY A 46 -26.35 -2.56 -3.59
CA GLY A 46 -26.28 -4.02 -3.79
C GLY A 46 -27.65 -4.68 -3.96
N ASP A 47 -28.69 -4.17 -3.29
CA ASP A 47 -30.05 -4.69 -3.40
C ASP A 47 -30.68 -4.50 -4.79
N LEU A 48 -30.11 -3.62 -5.61
CA LEU A 48 -30.56 -3.41 -6.99
C LEU A 48 -29.95 -4.43 -7.96
N LEU A 49 -28.96 -5.20 -7.52
CA LEU A 49 -28.30 -6.20 -8.35
C LEU A 49 -29.20 -7.46 -8.48
N PRO A 50 -29.45 -7.94 -9.70
CA PRO A 50 -30.15 -9.21 -9.87
C PRO A 50 -29.27 -10.37 -9.42
N VAL A 51 -29.86 -11.47 -8.97
CA VAL A 51 -29.13 -12.69 -8.57
C VAL A 51 -28.21 -13.18 -9.69
N SER A 52 -28.59 -12.97 -10.95
CA SER A 52 -27.80 -13.33 -12.12
C SER A 52 -26.48 -12.55 -12.25
N ALA A 53 -26.31 -11.42 -11.54
CA ALA A 53 -25.03 -10.70 -11.50
C ALA A 53 -23.91 -11.54 -10.86
N PHE A 54 -24.28 -12.55 -10.07
CA PHE A 54 -23.36 -13.45 -9.38
C PHE A 54 -23.17 -14.80 -10.10
N LYS A 55 -23.71 -14.91 -11.33
CA LYS A 55 -23.56 -16.12 -12.14
C LYS A 55 -22.08 -16.35 -12.46
N GLY A 56 -21.59 -17.56 -12.17
CA GLY A 56 -20.18 -17.93 -12.31
C GLY A 56 -19.37 -17.77 -11.04
N TYR A 57 -19.99 -17.32 -9.94
CA TYR A 57 -19.39 -17.16 -8.62
C TYR A 57 -20.21 -17.87 -7.53
N GLU A 58 -21.05 -18.84 -7.91
CA GLU A 58 -21.97 -19.55 -7.01
C GLU A 58 -21.24 -20.39 -5.97
N ASP A 59 -20.00 -20.78 -6.25
CA ASP A 59 -19.11 -21.51 -5.35
C ASP A 59 -18.34 -20.60 -4.38
N GLY A 60 -18.54 -19.28 -4.47
CA GLY A 60 -17.84 -18.29 -3.65
C GLY A 60 -16.43 -17.91 -4.14
N THR A 61 -16.02 -18.39 -5.31
CA THR A 61 -14.75 -17.99 -5.93
C THR A 61 -14.89 -16.62 -6.61
N TRP A 62 -14.49 -15.58 -5.92
CA TRP A 62 -14.51 -14.22 -6.44
C TRP A 62 -13.21 -13.87 -7.16
N PRO A 63 -13.25 -12.94 -8.15
CA PRO A 63 -12.04 -12.43 -8.77
C PRO A 63 -11.08 -11.85 -7.73
N GLN A 64 -9.83 -12.24 -7.80
CA GLN A 64 -8.79 -11.76 -6.91
C GLN A 64 -8.31 -10.35 -7.27
N GLY A 65 -7.68 -9.65 -6.32
CA GLY A 65 -7.08 -8.34 -6.55
C GLY A 65 -8.07 -7.19 -6.62
N THR A 66 -9.33 -7.37 -6.20
CA THR A 66 -10.37 -6.33 -6.24
C THR A 66 -10.02 -5.12 -5.39
N ALA A 67 -9.22 -5.27 -4.33
CA ALA A 67 -8.72 -4.18 -3.49
C ALA A 67 -7.89 -3.13 -4.26
N ALA A 68 -7.32 -3.48 -5.40
CA ALA A 68 -6.61 -2.53 -6.26
C ALA A 68 -7.53 -1.41 -6.78
N TYR A 69 -8.82 -1.68 -6.90
CA TYR A 69 -9.83 -0.77 -7.43
C TYR A 69 -10.58 0.02 -6.34
N GLU A 70 -10.25 -0.22 -5.09
CA GLU A 70 -10.88 0.44 -3.95
C GLU A 70 -9.81 0.88 -2.93
N LYS A 71 -9.37 2.14 -3.02
CA LYS A 71 -8.37 2.72 -2.15
C LYS A 71 -9.04 3.71 -1.20
N ARG A 72 -9.24 3.30 0.06
CA ARG A 72 -10.01 4.08 1.05
C ARG A 72 -9.18 5.06 1.86
N GLY A 73 -7.88 4.83 2.03
CA GLY A 73 -7.03 5.68 2.85
C GLY A 73 -7.51 5.81 4.30
N VAL A 74 -7.87 4.68 4.92
CA VAL A 74 -8.51 4.66 6.25
C VAL A 74 -7.56 5.00 7.39
N GLY A 75 -6.25 4.89 7.18
CA GLY A 75 -5.26 5.20 8.20
C GLY A 75 -5.04 6.70 8.34
N ALA A 76 -5.38 7.29 9.49
CA ALA A 76 -5.14 8.71 9.76
C ALA A 76 -3.63 9.05 9.77
N PHE A 77 -2.79 8.09 10.18
CA PHE A 77 -1.33 8.21 10.17
C PHE A 77 -0.73 7.04 9.40
N VAL A 78 0.32 7.32 8.64
CA VAL A 78 1.03 6.32 7.82
C VAL A 78 2.53 6.41 8.07
N PRO A 79 3.30 5.31 7.91
CA PRO A 79 4.73 5.36 8.10
C PRO A 79 5.41 6.08 6.93
N VAL A 80 6.22 7.09 7.22
CA VAL A 80 7.19 7.67 6.28
C VAL A 80 8.55 6.96 6.43
N TRP A 81 9.19 6.67 5.30
CA TRP A 81 10.48 5.99 5.28
C TRP A 81 11.64 6.98 5.10
N THR A 82 12.60 6.93 6.02
CA THR A 82 13.86 7.68 5.97
C THR A 82 14.96 6.76 5.46
N ALA A 83 15.40 7.00 4.24
CA ALA A 83 16.31 6.12 3.51
C ALA A 83 17.67 5.93 4.24
N GLU A 84 18.24 7.00 4.75
CA GLU A 84 19.56 7.02 5.41
C GLU A 84 19.58 6.18 6.69
N ASN A 85 18.45 6.09 7.36
CA ASN A 85 18.29 5.33 8.61
C ASN A 85 17.99 3.86 8.38
N CYS A 86 17.75 3.45 7.12
CA CYS A 86 17.35 2.08 6.80
C CYS A 86 18.54 1.12 6.71
N ILE A 87 18.48 0.02 7.45
CA ILE A 87 19.48 -1.04 7.43
C ILE A 87 19.08 -2.23 6.52
N GLN A 88 17.95 -2.13 5.81
CA GLN A 88 17.43 -3.16 4.90
C GLN A 88 17.11 -4.51 5.58
N CYS A 89 16.67 -4.49 6.83
CA CYS A 89 16.37 -5.70 7.60
C CYS A 89 14.99 -6.30 7.30
N ASN A 90 14.12 -5.59 6.59
CA ASN A 90 12.77 -5.99 6.19
C ASN A 90 11.79 -6.34 7.34
N LYS A 91 12.12 -6.11 8.61
CA LYS A 91 11.24 -6.41 9.75
C LYS A 91 9.87 -5.73 9.61
N CYS A 92 9.85 -4.51 9.10
CA CYS A 92 8.62 -3.73 8.86
C CYS A 92 7.68 -4.42 7.86
N ALA A 93 8.22 -5.03 6.79
CA ALA A 93 7.43 -5.77 5.83
C ALA A 93 6.86 -7.07 6.42
N PHE A 94 7.62 -7.75 7.29
CA PHE A 94 7.16 -8.98 7.94
C PHE A 94 5.99 -8.79 8.91
N VAL A 95 5.98 -7.68 9.63
CA VAL A 95 4.95 -7.44 10.66
C VAL A 95 3.72 -6.72 10.11
N CYS A 96 3.73 -6.31 8.86
CA CYS A 96 2.62 -5.59 8.28
C CYS A 96 1.45 -6.55 8.00
N PRO A 97 0.29 -6.40 8.70
CA PRO A 97 -0.84 -7.30 8.53
C PRO A 97 -1.52 -7.19 7.16
N HIS A 98 -1.29 -6.07 6.45
CA HIS A 98 -1.87 -5.78 5.14
C HIS A 98 -0.87 -5.81 3.98
N ALA A 99 0.39 -6.17 4.25
CA ALA A 99 1.46 -6.16 3.26
C ALA A 99 1.56 -4.84 2.45
N CYS A 100 1.16 -3.72 3.06
CA CYS A 100 1.21 -2.39 2.45
C CYS A 100 2.56 -1.69 2.62
N ILE A 101 3.54 -2.34 3.24
CA ILE A 101 4.94 -1.88 3.25
C ILE A 101 5.81 -2.98 2.68
N ARG A 102 6.49 -2.70 1.56
CA ARG A 102 7.24 -3.71 0.80
C ARG A 102 8.61 -3.23 0.40
N PRO A 103 9.63 -4.12 0.45
CA PRO A 103 10.93 -3.85 -0.13
C PRO A 103 10.89 -3.99 -1.66
N PHE A 104 11.45 -3.03 -2.36
CA PHE A 104 11.66 -3.09 -3.79
C PHE A 104 13.16 -2.97 -4.08
N VAL A 105 13.64 -3.80 -5.00
CA VAL A 105 14.99 -3.74 -5.54
C VAL A 105 14.87 -3.36 -7.01
N LEU A 106 15.44 -2.20 -7.35
CA LEU A 106 15.31 -1.57 -8.65
C LEU A 106 16.64 -1.65 -9.40
N ASP A 107 16.60 -2.02 -10.67
CA ASP A 107 17.72 -1.82 -11.57
C ASP A 107 17.82 -0.34 -12.00
N GLU A 108 18.82 -0.01 -12.80
CA GLU A 108 19.08 1.37 -13.20
C GLU A 108 17.92 1.98 -14.01
N ALA A 109 17.28 1.20 -14.88
CA ALA A 109 16.16 1.66 -15.70
C ALA A 109 14.89 1.86 -14.85
N GLU A 110 14.61 0.94 -13.95
CA GLU A 110 13.49 1.03 -13.01
C GLU A 110 13.68 2.19 -12.02
N ALA A 111 14.91 2.40 -11.55
CA ALA A 111 15.23 3.50 -10.64
C ALA A 111 15.11 4.87 -11.31
N ALA A 112 15.46 4.99 -12.59
CA ALA A 112 15.33 6.24 -13.34
C ALA A 112 13.88 6.71 -13.52
N GLY A 113 12.92 5.77 -13.50
CA GLY A 113 11.49 6.08 -13.59
C GLY A 113 10.82 6.45 -12.27
N LEU A 114 11.53 6.34 -11.14
CA LEU A 114 10.98 6.60 -9.80
C LEU A 114 11.63 7.84 -9.18
N ASN A 115 10.87 8.92 -9.05
CA ASN A 115 11.35 10.14 -8.39
C ASN A 115 11.10 10.09 -6.87
N ALA A 116 11.84 9.22 -6.19
CA ALA A 116 11.71 9.04 -4.75
C ALA A 116 13.05 8.60 -4.11
N PRO A 117 13.27 8.81 -2.81
CA PRO A 117 14.50 8.40 -2.13
C PRO A 117 14.77 6.91 -2.27
N MET A 118 16.01 6.56 -2.56
CA MET A 118 16.51 5.19 -2.67
C MET A 118 17.90 5.09 -2.08
N ILE A 119 18.30 3.90 -1.65
CA ILE A 119 19.66 3.61 -1.18
C ILE A 119 20.26 2.45 -1.97
N ASP A 120 21.57 2.32 -1.94
CA ASP A 120 22.24 1.19 -2.59
C ASP A 120 21.87 -0.13 -1.90
N MET A 121 21.64 -1.17 -2.71
CA MET A 121 21.40 -2.50 -2.19
C MET A 121 22.67 -3.06 -1.54
N LYS A 122 22.56 -3.52 -0.29
CA LYS A 122 23.71 -3.99 0.51
C LYS A 122 24.05 -5.47 0.24
N ALA A 123 23.05 -6.29 0.03
CA ALA A 123 23.19 -7.73 -0.16
C ALA A 123 21.94 -8.30 -0.89
N PRO A 124 22.04 -9.40 -1.62
CA PRO A 124 23.24 -10.21 -1.92
C PRO A 124 24.15 -9.61 -3.00
N ALA A 125 25.33 -10.19 -3.19
CA ALA A 125 26.30 -9.70 -4.17
C ALA A 125 25.76 -9.65 -5.61
N ALA A 126 24.84 -10.53 -5.97
CA ALA A 126 24.18 -10.57 -7.27
C ALA A 126 23.31 -9.32 -7.55
N MET A 127 22.92 -8.58 -6.50
CA MET A 127 22.16 -7.33 -6.60
C MET A 127 23.04 -6.08 -6.42
N LYS A 128 24.35 -6.24 -6.48
CA LYS A 128 25.28 -5.12 -6.37
C LYS A 128 25.05 -4.11 -7.49
N GLY A 129 24.96 -2.83 -7.15
CA GLY A 129 24.66 -1.75 -8.09
C GLY A 129 23.17 -1.45 -8.28
N MET A 130 22.29 -2.29 -7.75
CA MET A 130 20.86 -2.02 -7.72
C MET A 130 20.51 -1.06 -6.58
N LYS A 131 19.34 -0.44 -6.69
CA LYS A 131 18.77 0.45 -5.66
C LYS A 131 17.74 -0.29 -4.83
N PHE A 132 17.64 0.09 -3.57
CA PHE A 132 16.66 -0.43 -2.61
C PHE A 132 15.74 0.70 -2.16
N ARG A 133 14.46 0.41 -2.10
CA ARG A 133 13.45 1.28 -1.50
C ARG A 133 12.48 0.44 -0.66
N MET A 134 12.16 0.93 0.53
CA MET A 134 11.03 0.45 1.30
C MET A 134 9.82 1.33 0.95
N GLN A 135 8.92 0.80 0.13
CA GLN A 135 7.74 1.54 -0.34
C GLN A 135 6.53 1.24 0.53
N VAL A 136 5.77 2.28 0.82
CA VAL A 136 4.51 2.20 1.58
C VAL A 136 3.33 2.45 0.66
N GLY A 137 2.36 1.54 0.65
CA GLY A 137 1.03 1.74 0.06
C GLY A 137 0.15 2.50 1.05
N VAL A 138 0.27 3.82 1.04
CA VAL A 138 -0.35 4.70 2.05
C VAL A 138 -1.87 4.61 2.09
N MET A 139 -2.48 4.34 0.93
CA MET A 139 -3.93 4.20 0.81
C MET A 139 -4.47 2.87 1.34
N ASP A 140 -3.60 1.88 1.57
CA ASP A 140 -3.93 0.56 2.10
C ASP A 140 -3.50 0.41 3.58
N CYS A 141 -2.80 1.40 4.14
CA CYS A 141 -2.29 1.37 5.51
C CYS A 141 -3.42 1.53 6.53
N LEU A 142 -3.44 0.66 7.56
CA LEU A 142 -4.40 0.71 8.67
C LEU A 142 -3.93 1.51 9.89
N SER A 143 -2.82 2.22 9.80
CA SER A 143 -2.30 3.06 10.92
C SER A 143 -1.96 2.27 12.19
N CYS A 144 -1.67 0.97 12.11
CA CYS A 144 -1.43 0.12 13.29
C CYS A 144 -0.10 0.37 14.02
N GLY A 145 0.89 1.01 13.37
CA GLY A 145 2.19 1.35 13.99
C GLY A 145 3.22 0.22 14.08
N ASN A 146 2.84 -1.05 13.91
CA ASN A 146 3.72 -2.21 14.11
C ASN A 146 5.07 -2.11 13.37
N CYS A 147 5.07 -1.58 12.16
CA CYS A 147 6.28 -1.41 11.35
C CYS A 147 7.26 -0.41 11.97
N VAL A 148 6.77 0.61 12.65
CA VAL A 148 7.58 1.61 13.35
C VAL A 148 8.16 1.01 14.62
N ASP A 149 7.34 0.29 15.40
CA ASP A 149 7.74 -0.30 16.68
C ASP A 149 8.86 -1.34 16.53
N VAL A 150 8.85 -2.12 15.45
CA VAL A 150 9.90 -3.13 15.20
C VAL A 150 11.11 -2.59 14.45
N CYS A 151 11.09 -1.33 14.02
CA CYS A 151 12.16 -0.75 13.23
C CYS A 151 13.38 -0.46 14.10
N PRO A 152 14.51 -1.19 13.94
CA PRO A 152 15.70 -0.94 14.74
C PRO A 152 16.39 0.37 14.32
N GLY A 153 16.14 0.83 13.10
CA GLY A 153 16.83 1.97 12.52
C GLY A 153 18.34 1.80 12.44
N ASN A 154 19.04 2.90 12.23
CA ASN A 154 20.48 2.98 12.29
C ASN A 154 20.88 3.98 13.37
N PRO A 155 21.36 3.52 14.55
CA PRO A 155 21.75 4.41 15.64
C PRO A 155 22.85 5.42 15.27
N LYS A 156 23.69 5.06 14.28
CA LYS A 156 24.74 5.96 13.78
C LYS A 156 24.22 7.06 12.85
N ALA A 157 23.06 6.84 12.23
CA ALA A 157 22.43 7.78 11.30
C ALA A 157 21.29 8.60 11.94
N GLY A 158 21.00 8.39 13.23
CA GLY A 158 20.04 9.23 13.96
C GLY A 158 18.74 8.57 14.37
N GLY A 159 18.61 7.25 14.24
CA GLY A 159 17.47 6.53 14.82
C GLY A 159 16.63 5.68 13.85
N PRO A 160 15.32 5.52 14.11
CA PRO A 160 14.45 4.67 13.32
C PRO A 160 14.32 5.15 11.86
N ALA A 161 14.16 4.19 10.93
CA ALA A 161 13.92 4.49 9.53
C ALA A 161 12.44 4.74 9.21
N LEU A 162 11.56 4.52 10.16
CA LEU A 162 10.13 4.70 10.01
C LEU A 162 9.57 5.57 11.13
N LYS A 163 8.67 6.47 10.76
CA LYS A 163 7.94 7.35 11.69
C LYS A 163 6.51 7.52 11.19
N MET A 164 5.52 7.47 12.09
CA MET A 164 4.14 7.78 11.73
C MET A 164 3.96 9.28 11.52
N VAL A 165 3.32 9.64 10.41
CA VAL A 165 2.97 11.01 10.03
C VAL A 165 1.54 11.05 9.49
N PRO A 166 0.85 12.20 9.49
CA PRO A 166 -0.49 12.32 8.93
C PRO A 166 -0.54 11.87 7.46
N LEU A 167 -1.58 11.12 7.07
CA LEU A 167 -1.77 10.59 5.71
C LEU A 167 -1.70 11.66 4.64
N GLU A 168 -2.32 12.82 4.90
CA GLU A 168 -2.37 13.94 3.95
C GLU A 168 -0.98 14.45 3.52
N THR A 169 0.04 14.21 4.33
CA THR A 169 1.43 14.59 4.01
C THR A 169 2.14 13.57 3.12
N GLN A 170 1.51 12.42 2.85
CA GLN A 170 2.12 11.29 2.14
C GLN A 170 1.29 10.82 0.93
N LEU A 171 0.32 11.58 0.49
CA LEU A 171 -0.55 11.18 -0.63
C LEU A 171 0.22 10.94 -1.93
N ASP A 172 1.30 11.68 -2.17
CA ASP A 172 2.17 11.51 -3.34
C ASP A 172 2.83 10.12 -3.40
N GLU A 173 2.97 9.46 -2.26
CA GLU A 173 3.51 8.10 -2.18
C GLU A 173 2.57 7.04 -2.81
N ALA A 174 1.30 7.37 -3.04
CA ALA A 174 0.37 6.50 -3.75
C ALA A 174 0.83 6.27 -5.20
N ALA A 175 1.31 7.31 -5.88
CA ALA A 175 1.86 7.19 -7.24
C ALA A 175 3.16 6.36 -7.26
N ASN A 176 4.03 6.55 -6.27
CA ASN A 176 5.25 5.77 -6.11
C ASN A 176 4.96 4.28 -5.87
N TRP A 177 3.92 3.98 -5.07
CA TRP A 177 3.45 2.61 -4.85
C TRP A 177 2.98 1.97 -6.15
N GLU A 178 2.12 2.66 -6.90
CA GLU A 178 1.61 2.19 -8.20
C GLU A 178 2.77 1.92 -9.18
N TYR A 179 3.74 2.84 -9.24
CA TYR A 179 4.93 2.65 -10.06
C TYR A 179 5.69 1.38 -9.67
N CYS A 180 6.00 1.22 -8.39
CA CYS A 180 6.76 0.08 -7.88
C CYS A 180 6.04 -1.25 -8.17
N VAL A 181 4.73 -1.30 -7.94
CA VAL A 181 3.94 -2.53 -8.15
C VAL A 181 3.84 -2.91 -9.63
N LYS A 182 3.69 -1.92 -10.53
CA LYS A 182 3.47 -2.18 -11.96
C LYS A 182 4.76 -2.37 -12.75
N ASN A 183 5.84 -1.66 -12.40
CA ASN A 183 7.03 -1.56 -13.25
C ASN A 183 8.24 -2.29 -12.70
N VAL A 184 8.36 -2.48 -11.38
CA VAL A 184 9.52 -3.14 -10.80
C VAL A 184 9.36 -4.65 -10.89
N LYS A 185 10.26 -5.30 -11.62
CA LYS A 185 10.24 -6.74 -11.84
C LYS A 185 10.80 -7.50 -10.64
N SER A 186 10.28 -8.71 -10.40
CA SER A 186 10.83 -9.61 -9.38
C SER A 186 12.31 -9.91 -9.63
N LYS A 187 13.12 -9.80 -8.59
CA LYS A 187 14.54 -10.15 -8.59
C LYS A 187 14.82 -11.50 -7.90
N GLN A 188 13.78 -12.32 -7.73
CA GLN A 188 13.89 -13.62 -7.03
C GLN A 188 14.97 -14.53 -7.62
N ALA A 189 15.12 -14.52 -8.94
CA ALA A 189 16.16 -15.32 -9.61
C ALA A 189 17.61 -14.95 -9.20
N LEU A 190 17.82 -13.78 -8.60
CA LEU A 190 19.13 -13.33 -8.10
C LEU A 190 19.35 -13.70 -6.63
N VAL A 191 18.37 -14.33 -5.98
CA VAL A 191 18.49 -14.78 -4.58
C VAL A 191 18.95 -16.23 -4.57
N ASP A 192 20.09 -16.51 -3.93
CA ASP A 192 20.51 -17.86 -3.66
C ASP A 192 19.76 -18.42 -2.44
N ILE A 193 18.74 -19.21 -2.69
CA ILE A 193 17.88 -19.81 -1.67
C ILE A 193 18.69 -20.68 -0.69
N LYS A 194 19.75 -21.33 -1.15
CA LYS A 194 20.61 -22.17 -0.31
C LYS A 194 21.44 -21.37 0.70
N GLN A 195 21.69 -20.10 0.41
CA GLN A 195 22.42 -19.19 1.30
C GLN A 195 21.47 -18.29 2.12
N SER A 196 20.18 -18.30 1.82
CA SER A 196 19.19 -17.57 2.59
C SER A 196 18.73 -18.41 3.79
N PRO A 197 18.71 -17.87 5.01
CA PRO A 197 18.12 -18.56 6.17
C PRO A 197 16.58 -18.66 6.07
N ARG A 198 15.99 -18.16 4.98
CA ARG A 198 14.54 -18.12 4.76
C ARG A 198 14.13 -19.22 3.80
N SER A 199 12.98 -19.83 4.09
CA SER A 199 12.37 -20.77 3.18
C SER A 199 11.95 -20.09 1.87
N GLU A 200 11.83 -20.86 0.80
CA GLU A 200 11.37 -20.45 -0.52
C GLU A 200 10.04 -19.68 -0.45
N GLU A 201 9.17 -20.08 0.44
CA GLU A 201 7.85 -19.52 0.73
C GLU A 201 7.92 -18.04 1.14
N HIS A 202 8.83 -17.67 2.02
CA HIS A 202 8.99 -16.28 2.47
C HIS A 202 9.62 -15.36 1.43
N THR A 203 10.37 -15.89 0.48
CA THR A 203 10.98 -15.09 -0.59
C THR A 203 9.98 -14.76 -1.69
N SER A 204 9.03 -15.64 -1.97
CA SER A 204 8.00 -15.43 -2.99
C SER A 204 6.97 -14.38 -2.56
N GLU A 205 6.55 -14.40 -1.30
CA GLU A 205 5.59 -13.43 -0.76
C GLU A 205 6.11 -11.99 -0.73
N LEU A 206 7.41 -11.80 -0.51
CA LEU A 206 8.01 -10.47 -0.44
C LEU A 206 8.31 -9.84 -1.80
N GLN A 207 8.27 -10.62 -2.89
CA GLN A 207 8.70 -10.16 -4.21
C GLN A 207 7.64 -10.32 -5.31
N SER A 208 6.50 -10.92 -5.00
CA SER A 208 5.42 -11.10 -5.97
C SER A 208 4.43 -9.94 -5.90
N PRO A 209 4.34 -9.08 -6.95
CA PRO A 209 3.33 -8.02 -7.01
C PRO A 209 1.90 -8.54 -7.21
N GLY A 210 1.71 -9.85 -7.31
CA GLY A 210 0.49 -10.47 -7.79
C GLY A 210 -0.22 -11.42 -6.84
N SER A 211 0.22 -11.56 -5.60
CA SER A 211 -0.43 -12.48 -4.65
C SER A 211 -0.97 -11.73 -3.43
N ILE A 212 -1.98 -10.94 -3.67
CA ILE A 212 -3.11 -10.66 -2.74
C ILE A 212 -4.32 -10.30 -3.59
#